data_b9dbf331b0baf046867a79481cdf76ad
#
_entry.id   b9dbf331b0baf046867a79481cdf76ad
#
_cell.length_a   1.000
_cell.length_b   1.000
_cell.length_c   1.000
_cell.angle_alpha   90.00
_cell.angle_beta   90.00
_cell.angle_gamma   90.00
#
_symmetry.space_group_name_H-M   'P 1'
#
loop_
_entity.id
_entity.type
_entity.pdbx_description
1 polymer ?
#
loop_
_entity_poly.entity_id
_entity_poly.type
_entity_poly.pdbx_seq_one_letter_code
_entity_poly.pdbx_strand_id
1 'polypeptide(L)'
;MKKFYAITIIALLIMPVPQNSIFSQVFRVDTIIYQGEIDYPINLVFLGDGFQEGELQDFRDVAEEYANALFTVDPFLKFENFFNAFSISVPSNVSGAAPDPANLIDNYFGSTFGYAGIERLLVPTNNTAISNVLANNLPQYDQVFMLVNSTTYGGSGGWVATASLHEDSKEIALHELGHSFADLADEYWAGAQYAREAINMTQETNLELLKWRNWYGDMDIGLYSHAESPSWYRPHQYCLMRYLGEPFCAVCREGIIETIYAQANPFRYYEPGITTFEMSSESVVFKIGITHPEPTSMERLWYLNDVL
;
A
#
# COMPACT_ATOMS: atom_id res chain seq x y z
N MET A 1 -1.42 -19.26 -82.40
CA MET A 1 -2.20 -19.25 -81.16
C MET A 1 -1.50 -18.32 -80.17
N LYS A 2 -2.04 -17.10 -79.96
CA LYS A 2 -1.50 -16.14 -79.01
C LYS A 2 -2.22 -16.37 -77.67
N LYS A 3 -1.44 -16.72 -76.62
CA LYS A 3 -1.98 -16.86 -75.24
C LYS A 3 -2.03 -15.47 -74.59
N PHE A 4 -3.23 -15.01 -74.21
CA PHE A 4 -3.43 -13.82 -73.40
C PHE A 4 -3.34 -14.26 -71.93
N TYR A 5 -2.46 -13.65 -71.13
CA TYR A 5 -2.42 -13.79 -69.70
C TYR A 5 -3.19 -12.57 -69.08
N ALA A 6 -4.23 -12.87 -68.37
CA ALA A 6 -4.95 -11.87 -67.62
C ALA A 6 -4.21 -11.64 -66.26
N ILE A 7 -3.76 -10.42 -66.02
CA ILE A 7 -3.18 -10.02 -64.73
C ILE A 7 -4.32 -9.47 -63.90
N THR A 8 -4.66 -10.22 -62.84
CA THR A 8 -5.63 -9.74 -61.81
C THR A 8 -4.89 -8.90 -60.81
N ILE A 9 -5.12 -7.57 -60.80
CA ILE A 9 -4.62 -6.65 -59.80
C ILE A 9 -5.57 -6.71 -58.62
N ILE A 10 -5.12 -7.30 -57.47
CA ILE A 10 -5.83 -7.23 -56.21
C ILE A 10 -5.46 -5.90 -55.54
N ALA A 11 -6.37 -4.92 -55.58
CA ALA A 11 -6.23 -3.69 -54.83
C ALA A 11 -6.50 -3.98 -53.36
N LEU A 12 -5.45 -3.98 -52.53
CA LEU A 12 -5.57 -4.05 -51.08
C LEU A 12 -6.07 -2.71 -50.57
N LEU A 13 -7.34 -2.61 -50.24
CA LEU A 13 -7.91 -1.45 -49.52
C LEU A 13 -7.36 -1.46 -48.08
N ILE A 14 -6.32 -0.66 -47.84
CA ILE A 14 -5.86 -0.35 -46.48
C ILE A 14 -6.87 0.63 -45.88
N MET A 15 -7.83 0.13 -45.11
CA MET A 15 -8.67 1.00 -44.28
C MET A 15 -7.77 1.64 -43.20
N PRO A 16 -7.82 2.95 -42.99
CA PRO A 16 -7.14 3.58 -41.89
C PRO A 16 -7.80 3.03 -40.58
N VAL A 17 -7.03 2.32 -39.80
CA VAL A 17 -7.40 2.00 -38.42
C VAL A 17 -7.47 3.35 -37.70
N PRO A 18 -8.61 3.72 -37.07
CA PRO A 18 -8.64 4.93 -36.28
C PRO A 18 -7.58 4.78 -35.20
N GLN A 19 -6.54 5.62 -35.27
CA GLN A 19 -5.63 5.82 -34.15
C GLN A 19 -6.46 6.53 -33.09
N ASN A 20 -7.08 5.77 -32.20
CA ASN A 20 -7.46 6.31 -30.91
C ASN A 20 -6.15 6.71 -30.25
N SER A 21 -5.79 8.00 -30.36
CA SER A 21 -4.77 8.59 -29.53
C SER A 21 -5.29 8.43 -28.08
N ILE A 22 -4.77 7.43 -27.38
CA ILE A 22 -4.90 7.33 -25.94
C ILE A 22 -4.09 8.53 -25.42
N PHE A 23 -4.75 9.66 -25.24
CA PHE A 23 -4.16 10.75 -24.49
C PHE A 23 -3.98 10.20 -23.08
N SER A 24 -2.73 10.00 -22.66
CA SER A 24 -2.38 9.76 -21.28
C SER A 24 -2.95 10.91 -20.46
N GLN A 25 -3.93 10.62 -19.60
CA GLN A 25 -4.53 11.64 -18.77
C GLN A 25 -3.56 11.92 -17.60
N VAL A 26 -2.96 13.10 -17.65
CA VAL A 26 -2.02 13.58 -16.65
C VAL A 26 -2.78 14.43 -15.65
N PHE A 27 -2.69 14.05 -14.38
CA PHE A 27 -3.27 14.77 -13.25
C PHE A 27 -2.18 15.47 -12.44
N ARG A 28 -2.58 16.40 -11.59
CA ARG A 28 -1.67 17.04 -10.65
C ARG A 28 -1.23 16.04 -9.60
N VAL A 29 0.10 15.91 -9.43
CA VAL A 29 0.74 15.14 -8.36
C VAL A 29 1.36 16.12 -7.39
N ASP A 30 1.01 16.01 -6.12
CA ASP A 30 1.61 16.78 -5.03
C ASP A 30 2.44 15.86 -4.14
N THR A 31 3.61 16.33 -3.72
CA THR A 31 4.45 15.64 -2.74
C THR A 31 4.03 16.08 -1.34
N ILE A 32 3.61 15.14 -0.51
CA ILE A 32 3.23 15.39 0.88
C ILE A 32 4.44 15.21 1.80
N ILE A 33 5.13 14.05 1.67
CA ILE A 33 6.33 13.71 2.45
C ILE A 33 7.41 13.27 1.47
N TYR A 34 8.63 13.78 1.65
CA TYR A 34 9.77 13.41 0.83
C TYR A 34 10.99 13.07 1.69
N GLN A 35 11.36 11.80 1.72
CA GLN A 35 12.48 11.28 2.49
C GLN A 35 13.67 10.82 1.62
N GLY A 36 13.52 10.90 0.30
CA GLY A 36 14.59 10.56 -0.63
C GLY A 36 14.12 10.30 -2.05
N GLU A 37 15.09 10.02 -2.93
CA GLU A 37 14.82 9.69 -4.33
C GLU A 37 13.85 8.52 -4.44
N ILE A 38 12.94 8.60 -5.40
CA ILE A 38 11.75 7.75 -5.53
C ILE A 38 12.03 6.23 -5.59
N ASP A 39 13.24 5.85 -5.96
CA ASP A 39 13.64 4.44 -6.12
C ASP A 39 14.11 3.77 -4.80
N TYR A 40 14.21 4.51 -3.70
CA TYR A 40 14.70 3.99 -2.42
C TYR A 40 13.63 3.83 -1.35
N PRO A 41 12.79 4.85 -1.06
CA PRO A 41 11.70 4.72 -0.10
C PRO A 41 10.50 3.99 -0.70
N ILE A 42 9.60 3.55 0.18
CA ILE A 42 8.27 3.07 -0.18
C ILE A 42 7.41 4.29 -0.53
N ASN A 43 6.81 4.30 -1.71
CA ASN A 43 6.01 5.41 -2.21
C ASN A 43 4.52 5.16 -1.93
N LEU A 44 3.99 5.87 -0.93
CA LEU A 44 2.57 5.91 -0.63
C LEU A 44 1.87 6.87 -1.58
N VAL A 45 0.75 6.47 -2.15
CA VAL A 45 -0.03 7.31 -3.08
C VAL A 45 -1.47 7.41 -2.61
N PHE A 46 -1.91 8.64 -2.38
CA PHE A 46 -3.28 8.95 -2.05
C PHE A 46 -4.05 9.34 -3.31
N LEU A 47 -5.15 8.66 -3.59
CA LEU A 47 -6.13 8.98 -4.62
C LEU A 47 -7.42 9.44 -3.96
N GLY A 48 -8.10 10.43 -4.55
CA GLY A 48 -9.41 10.90 -4.10
C GLY A 48 -10.52 10.44 -5.03
N ASP A 49 -11.60 9.86 -4.48
CA ASP A 49 -12.79 9.59 -5.26
C ASP A 49 -14.00 10.34 -4.71
N GLY A 50 -14.88 10.80 -5.61
CA GLY A 50 -16.02 11.62 -5.23
C GLY A 50 -15.67 13.05 -4.82
N PHE A 51 -14.48 13.56 -5.17
CA PHE A 51 -14.14 14.99 -5.07
C PHE A 51 -14.30 15.63 -6.44
N GLN A 52 -15.18 16.63 -6.56
CA GLN A 52 -15.31 17.42 -7.79
C GLN A 52 -14.12 18.38 -7.96
N GLU A 53 -13.98 19.00 -9.13
CA GLU A 53 -12.89 19.96 -9.43
C GLU A 53 -12.75 21.06 -8.36
N GLY A 54 -13.88 21.57 -7.84
CA GLY A 54 -13.89 22.58 -6.77
C GLY A 54 -13.54 22.05 -5.38
N GLU A 55 -13.53 20.73 -5.17
CA GLU A 55 -13.25 20.03 -3.91
C GLU A 55 -11.84 19.42 -3.87
N LEU A 56 -11.03 19.60 -4.92
CA LEU A 56 -9.69 19.00 -4.97
C LEU A 56 -8.71 19.59 -3.95
N GLN A 57 -8.96 20.80 -3.43
CA GLN A 57 -8.15 21.32 -2.32
C GLN A 57 -8.49 20.56 -1.04
N ASP A 58 -9.76 20.31 -0.77
CA ASP A 58 -10.20 19.55 0.41
C ASP A 58 -9.60 18.12 0.37
N PHE A 59 -9.57 17.49 -0.83
CA PHE A 59 -8.88 16.21 -1.00
C PHE A 59 -7.40 16.28 -0.61
N ARG A 60 -6.66 17.30 -1.07
CA ARG A 60 -5.23 17.42 -0.75
C ARG A 60 -4.99 17.62 0.73
N ASP A 61 -5.80 18.45 1.38
CA ASP A 61 -5.72 18.70 2.82
C ASP A 61 -5.99 17.41 3.61
N VAL A 62 -7.00 16.64 3.21
CA VAL A 62 -7.30 15.33 3.80
C VAL A 62 -6.16 14.33 3.55
N ALA A 63 -5.60 14.26 2.35
CA ALA A 63 -4.49 13.36 2.04
C ALA A 63 -3.25 13.66 2.91
N GLU A 64 -2.96 14.95 3.14
CA GLU A 64 -1.89 15.38 4.05
C GLU A 64 -2.20 14.97 5.50
N GLU A 65 -3.45 15.14 5.97
CA GLU A 65 -3.84 14.71 7.31
C GLU A 65 -3.68 13.19 7.51
N TYR A 66 -4.04 12.38 6.51
CA TYR A 66 -3.91 10.92 6.59
C TYR A 66 -2.44 10.48 6.55
N ALA A 67 -1.63 11.08 5.68
CA ALA A 67 -0.19 10.81 5.63
C ALA A 67 0.48 11.13 6.97
N ASN A 68 0.17 12.30 7.56
CA ASN A 68 0.72 12.69 8.86
C ASN A 68 0.22 11.78 9.99
N ALA A 69 -1.06 11.37 9.98
CA ALA A 69 -1.62 10.47 11.00
C ALA A 69 -0.93 9.09 10.99
N LEU A 70 -0.59 8.55 9.80
CA LEU A 70 0.13 7.29 9.67
C LEU A 70 1.44 7.29 10.48
N PHE A 71 2.20 8.38 10.40
CA PHE A 71 3.50 8.50 11.07
C PHE A 71 3.42 8.95 12.54
N THR A 72 2.22 8.91 13.12
CA THR A 72 2.05 9.03 14.58
C THR A 72 1.93 7.66 15.28
N VAL A 73 1.84 6.56 14.54
CA VAL A 73 1.56 5.22 15.06
C VAL A 73 2.74 4.26 14.83
N ASP A 74 3.17 3.54 15.89
CA ASP A 74 4.17 2.48 15.76
C ASP A 74 3.64 1.30 14.89
N PRO A 75 4.46 0.76 13.95
CA PRO A 75 5.88 1.04 13.76
C PRO A 75 6.17 2.20 12.78
N PHE A 76 5.19 2.73 12.07
CA PHE A 76 5.38 3.75 11.03
C PHE A 76 6.06 5.02 11.56
N LEU A 77 5.75 5.44 12.79
CA LEU A 77 6.42 6.56 13.46
C LEU A 77 7.95 6.44 13.46
N LYS A 78 8.46 5.23 13.73
CA LYS A 78 9.91 4.99 13.77
C LYS A 78 10.54 4.80 12.40
N PHE A 79 9.72 4.48 11.41
CA PHE A 79 10.14 4.16 10.06
C PHE A 79 9.72 5.22 9.04
N GLU A 80 9.30 6.41 9.46
CA GLU A 80 8.86 7.48 8.57
C GLU A 80 9.86 7.77 7.44
N ASN A 81 11.16 7.76 7.75
CA ASN A 81 12.23 8.00 6.77
C ASN A 81 12.42 6.90 5.71
N PHE A 82 11.63 5.82 5.78
CA PHE A 82 11.53 4.79 4.74
C PHE A 82 10.42 5.09 3.71
N PHE A 83 9.65 6.16 3.89
CA PHE A 83 8.47 6.43 3.06
C PHE A 83 8.54 7.80 2.39
N ASN A 84 8.09 7.86 1.14
CA ASN A 84 7.56 9.08 0.54
C ASN A 84 6.03 9.01 0.54
N ALA A 85 5.37 10.16 0.50
CA ALA A 85 3.92 10.23 0.34
C ALA A 85 3.55 11.27 -0.72
N PHE A 86 2.64 10.88 -1.61
CA PHE A 86 2.17 11.69 -2.72
C PHE A 86 0.64 11.66 -2.78
N SER A 87 0.04 12.71 -3.33
CA SER A 87 -1.38 12.69 -3.72
C SER A 87 -1.53 12.96 -5.22
N ILE A 88 -2.51 12.31 -5.85
CA ILE A 88 -2.88 12.56 -7.24
C ILE A 88 -4.30 13.07 -7.27
N SER A 89 -4.47 14.35 -7.66
CA SER A 89 -5.76 15.05 -7.69
C SER A 89 -6.56 14.68 -8.94
N VAL A 90 -7.55 13.81 -8.79
CA VAL A 90 -8.41 13.34 -9.89
C VAL A 90 -9.84 13.82 -9.66
N PRO A 91 -10.40 14.72 -10.51
CA PRO A 91 -11.76 15.21 -10.30
C PRO A 91 -12.82 14.18 -10.69
N SER A 92 -13.80 13.99 -9.83
CA SER A 92 -15.03 13.26 -10.11
C SER A 92 -16.09 14.19 -10.69
N ASN A 93 -17.01 13.66 -11.52
CA ASN A 93 -18.14 14.44 -12.03
C ASN A 93 -19.21 14.68 -10.95
N VAL A 94 -19.36 13.73 -10.03
CA VAL A 94 -20.32 13.79 -8.92
C VAL A 94 -19.58 13.63 -7.60
N SER A 95 -19.93 14.45 -6.61
CA SER A 95 -19.36 14.37 -5.25
C SER A 95 -19.91 13.16 -4.49
N GLY A 96 -19.06 12.53 -3.67
CA GLY A 96 -19.43 11.45 -2.76
C GLY A 96 -19.22 10.04 -3.32
N ALA A 97 -19.82 9.06 -2.61
CA ALA A 97 -19.79 7.64 -2.95
C ALA A 97 -21.20 7.14 -3.28
N ALA A 98 -21.28 6.10 -4.14
CA ALA A 98 -22.54 5.42 -4.37
C ALA A 98 -23.02 4.72 -3.07
N PRO A 99 -24.33 4.77 -2.75
CA PRO A 99 -24.85 4.13 -1.54
C PRO A 99 -24.80 2.60 -1.60
N ASP A 100 -24.86 2.04 -2.80
CA ASP A 100 -24.77 0.61 -3.06
C ASP A 100 -24.45 0.35 -4.55
N PRO A 101 -24.02 -0.88 -4.93
CA PRO A 101 -23.64 -1.22 -6.29
C PRO A 101 -24.77 -1.15 -7.34
N ALA A 102 -26.04 -1.08 -6.94
CA ALA A 102 -27.16 -0.94 -7.85
C ALA A 102 -27.46 0.52 -8.19
N ASN A 103 -26.99 1.46 -7.36
CA ASN A 103 -27.24 2.90 -7.47
C ASN A 103 -25.91 3.67 -7.65
N LEU A 104 -25.12 3.29 -8.65
CA LEU A 104 -23.83 3.93 -8.94
C LEU A 104 -24.00 5.41 -9.30
N ILE A 105 -23.02 6.22 -8.90
CA ILE A 105 -22.91 7.63 -9.26
C ILE A 105 -21.67 7.83 -10.16
N ASP A 106 -21.57 8.97 -10.83
CA ASP A 106 -20.47 9.28 -11.74
C ASP A 106 -19.26 9.86 -10.99
N ASN A 107 -18.75 9.11 -10.01
CA ASN A 107 -17.46 9.34 -9.40
C ASN A 107 -16.36 8.61 -10.21
N TYR A 108 -15.12 9.07 -10.12
CA TYR A 108 -14.08 8.67 -11.09
C TYR A 108 -13.64 7.21 -10.96
N PHE A 109 -13.47 6.72 -9.74
CA PHE A 109 -12.98 5.37 -9.45
C PHE A 109 -14.12 4.40 -9.10
N GLY A 110 -15.37 4.85 -9.11
CA GLY A 110 -16.54 4.01 -8.90
C GLY A 110 -16.70 3.54 -7.46
N SER A 111 -16.31 4.36 -6.48
CA SER A 111 -16.44 3.99 -5.06
C SER A 111 -17.91 3.84 -4.65
N THR A 112 -18.20 2.70 -4.05
CA THR A 112 -19.57 2.34 -3.60
C THR A 112 -19.53 1.64 -2.24
N PHE A 113 -20.51 1.96 -1.41
CA PHE A 113 -20.84 1.19 -0.21
C PHE A 113 -21.64 -0.08 -0.54
N GLY A 114 -21.91 -0.90 0.45
CA GLY A 114 -22.78 -2.08 0.32
C GLY A 114 -22.21 -3.19 -0.56
N TYR A 115 -20.91 -3.16 -0.87
CA TYR A 115 -20.30 -4.17 -1.74
C TYR A 115 -20.40 -5.56 -1.10
N ALA A 116 -20.69 -6.57 -1.94
CA ALA A 116 -20.94 -7.95 -1.50
C ALA A 116 -22.04 -8.08 -0.43
N GLY A 117 -22.97 -7.12 -0.31
CA GLY A 117 -24.04 -7.12 0.67
C GLY A 117 -23.61 -6.71 2.09
N ILE A 118 -22.43 -6.18 2.26
CA ILE A 118 -21.90 -5.69 3.55
C ILE A 118 -21.97 -4.17 3.55
N GLU A 119 -22.87 -3.59 4.34
CA GLU A 119 -23.22 -2.16 4.34
C GLU A 119 -22.00 -1.24 4.44
N ARG A 120 -21.09 -1.51 5.37
CA ARG A 120 -19.88 -0.70 5.59
C ARG A 120 -18.73 -0.97 4.61
N LEU A 121 -18.85 -1.95 3.74
CA LEU A 121 -17.79 -2.30 2.80
C LEU A 121 -17.78 -1.29 1.64
N LEU A 122 -16.83 -0.37 1.70
CA LEU A 122 -16.61 0.69 0.72
C LEU A 122 -15.45 0.29 -0.19
N VAL A 123 -15.72 0.14 -1.48
CA VAL A 123 -14.69 -0.27 -2.45
C VAL A 123 -14.74 0.59 -3.71
N PRO A 124 -13.59 0.93 -4.32
CA PRO A 124 -13.53 1.45 -5.67
C PRO A 124 -13.70 0.29 -6.65
N THR A 125 -14.63 0.40 -7.60
CA THR A 125 -14.95 -0.67 -8.54
C THR A 125 -14.23 -0.55 -9.89
N ASN A 126 -13.70 0.63 -10.22
CA ASN A 126 -13.02 0.90 -11.49
C ASN A 126 -11.50 0.71 -11.39
N ASN A 127 -11.06 -0.54 -11.19
CA ASN A 127 -9.63 -0.89 -11.08
C ASN A 127 -8.81 -0.46 -12.31
N THR A 128 -9.42 -0.44 -13.51
CA THR A 128 -8.75 0.01 -14.73
C THR A 128 -8.41 1.50 -14.67
N ALA A 129 -9.32 2.33 -14.16
CA ALA A 129 -9.07 3.76 -13.97
C ALA A 129 -7.96 3.98 -12.96
N ILE A 130 -7.96 3.27 -11.83
CA ILE A 130 -6.90 3.36 -10.80
C ILE A 130 -5.55 3.03 -11.43
N SER A 131 -5.43 1.88 -12.09
CA SER A 131 -4.18 1.45 -12.72
C SER A 131 -3.68 2.44 -13.78
N ASN A 132 -4.58 3.01 -14.59
CA ASN A 132 -4.23 4.00 -15.60
C ASN A 132 -3.74 5.31 -14.98
N VAL A 133 -4.40 5.80 -13.93
CA VAL A 133 -4.00 7.02 -13.22
C VAL A 133 -2.60 6.84 -12.62
N LEU A 134 -2.37 5.72 -11.94
CA LEU A 134 -1.06 5.42 -11.33
C LEU A 134 0.03 5.30 -12.39
N ALA A 135 -0.19 4.51 -13.44
CA ALA A 135 0.79 4.28 -14.50
C ALA A 135 1.18 5.56 -15.25
N ASN A 136 0.25 6.52 -15.39
CA ASN A 136 0.48 7.74 -16.13
C ASN A 136 1.06 8.88 -15.28
N ASN A 137 0.91 8.84 -13.96
CA ASN A 137 1.25 9.97 -13.09
C ASN A 137 2.33 9.65 -12.05
N LEU A 138 2.37 8.42 -11.52
CA LEU A 138 3.38 7.97 -10.56
C LEU A 138 3.58 6.46 -10.66
N PRO A 139 4.23 5.96 -11.71
CA PRO A 139 4.40 4.51 -11.93
C PRO A 139 5.27 3.81 -10.87
N GLN A 140 6.00 4.56 -10.05
CA GLN A 140 6.84 4.03 -8.95
C GLN A 140 6.08 3.93 -7.62
N TYR A 141 4.73 3.89 -7.66
CA TYR A 141 3.94 3.67 -6.45
C TYR A 141 4.15 2.25 -5.89
N ASP A 142 4.13 2.13 -4.57
CA ASP A 142 4.20 0.84 -3.87
C ASP A 142 2.88 0.53 -3.14
N GLN A 143 2.31 1.52 -2.45
CA GLN A 143 1.07 1.37 -1.70
C GLN A 143 0.07 2.46 -2.07
N VAL A 144 -1.19 2.07 -2.28
CA VAL A 144 -2.26 2.98 -2.70
C VAL A 144 -3.33 3.11 -1.62
N PHE A 145 -3.67 4.35 -1.30
CA PHE A 145 -4.83 4.72 -0.49
C PHE A 145 -5.89 5.37 -1.38
N MET A 146 -7.15 4.99 -1.18
CA MET A 146 -8.31 5.65 -1.76
C MET A 146 -9.09 6.37 -0.65
N LEU A 147 -9.10 7.70 -0.68
CA LEU A 147 -9.91 8.53 0.21
C LEU A 147 -11.21 8.90 -0.52
N VAL A 148 -12.32 8.49 0.05
CA VAL A 148 -13.63 8.67 -0.58
C VAL A 148 -14.39 9.78 0.11
N ASN A 149 -14.85 10.78 -0.66
CA ASN A 149 -15.55 11.97 -0.17
C ASN A 149 -16.95 11.62 0.40
N SER A 150 -16.96 10.95 1.53
CA SER A 150 -18.20 10.58 2.24
C SER A 150 -17.92 10.50 3.75
N THR A 151 -18.80 11.05 4.55
CA THR A 151 -18.75 10.95 6.02
C THR A 151 -19.40 9.70 6.57
N THR A 152 -19.95 8.83 5.72
CA THR A 152 -20.51 7.55 6.13
C THR A 152 -19.37 6.60 6.53
N TYR A 153 -19.52 5.89 7.66
CA TYR A 153 -18.55 4.91 8.14
C TYR A 153 -18.32 3.79 7.12
N GLY A 154 -17.07 3.55 6.73
CA GLY A 154 -16.72 2.44 5.86
C GLY A 154 -15.29 2.50 5.34
N GLY A 155 -14.84 1.33 4.89
CA GLY A 155 -13.54 1.12 4.30
C GLY A 155 -13.40 -0.29 3.77
N SER A 156 -12.25 -0.58 3.19
CA SER A 156 -11.85 -1.92 2.74
C SER A 156 -10.35 -2.02 2.50
N GLY A 157 -9.78 -3.19 2.81
CA GLY A 157 -8.44 -3.57 2.40
C GLY A 157 -8.41 -4.19 1.00
N GLY A 158 -7.22 -4.60 0.59
CA GLY A 158 -6.94 -5.20 -0.70
C GLY A 158 -5.67 -4.59 -1.28
N TRP A 159 -5.52 -4.53 -2.60
CA TRP A 159 -4.39 -3.84 -3.23
C TRP A 159 -4.50 -2.29 -3.13
N VAL A 160 -5.68 -1.79 -2.79
CA VAL A 160 -5.97 -0.39 -2.45
C VAL A 160 -6.60 -0.36 -1.07
N ALA A 161 -5.97 0.31 -0.12
CA ALA A 161 -6.56 0.60 1.17
C ALA A 161 -7.58 1.74 0.99
N THR A 162 -8.86 1.48 1.27
CA THR A 162 -9.93 2.44 1.04
C THR A 162 -10.54 2.89 2.36
N ALA A 163 -10.73 4.18 2.54
CA ALA A 163 -11.40 4.76 3.69
C ALA A 163 -12.33 5.92 3.28
N SER A 164 -13.44 6.08 4.00
CA SER A 164 -14.28 7.27 3.93
C SER A 164 -13.67 8.41 4.75
N LEU A 165 -14.37 9.55 4.87
CA LEU A 165 -14.00 10.68 5.74
C LEU A 165 -14.78 10.69 7.05
N HIS A 166 -15.20 9.53 7.54
CA HIS A 166 -15.79 9.39 8.87
C HIS A 166 -14.81 9.78 9.98
N GLU A 167 -15.26 10.15 11.16
CA GLU A 167 -14.39 10.54 12.28
C GLU A 167 -13.35 9.47 12.68
N ASP A 168 -13.70 8.19 12.56
CA ASP A 168 -12.80 7.05 12.83
C ASP A 168 -11.95 6.65 11.61
N SER A 169 -12.07 7.34 10.50
CA SER A 169 -11.53 6.89 9.20
C SER A 169 -10.00 6.78 9.15
N LYS A 170 -9.28 7.56 9.96
CA LYS A 170 -7.81 7.45 10.05
C LYS A 170 -7.39 6.13 10.68
N GLU A 171 -8.11 5.67 11.69
CA GLU A 171 -7.88 4.35 12.31
C GLU A 171 -8.31 3.22 11.39
N ILE A 172 -9.43 3.40 10.66
CA ILE A 172 -9.85 2.47 9.61
C ILE A 172 -8.77 2.38 8.53
N ALA A 173 -8.23 3.49 8.05
CA ALA A 173 -7.17 3.50 7.04
C ALA A 173 -5.90 2.77 7.50
N LEU A 174 -5.52 2.93 8.78
CA LEU A 174 -4.41 2.19 9.39
C LEU A 174 -4.70 0.69 9.48
N HIS A 175 -5.91 0.29 9.85
CA HIS A 175 -6.35 -1.09 9.87
C HIS A 175 -6.29 -1.72 8.47
N GLU A 176 -6.87 -1.05 7.46
CA GLU A 176 -6.88 -1.49 6.07
C GLU A 176 -5.46 -1.52 5.45
N LEU A 177 -4.58 -0.62 5.91
CA LEU A 177 -3.16 -0.69 5.56
C LEU A 177 -2.50 -1.96 6.13
N GLY A 178 -2.88 -2.39 7.34
CA GLY A 178 -2.42 -3.66 7.89
C GLY A 178 -2.69 -4.83 6.95
N HIS A 179 -3.86 -4.87 6.32
CA HIS A 179 -4.20 -5.87 5.31
C HIS A 179 -3.41 -5.69 4.01
N SER A 180 -3.46 -4.49 3.44
CA SER A 180 -2.94 -4.22 2.09
C SER A 180 -1.40 -4.20 2.03
N PHE A 181 -0.74 -3.75 3.09
CA PHE A 181 0.70 -3.58 3.15
C PHE A 181 1.41 -4.82 3.71
N ALA A 182 0.93 -5.35 4.84
CA ALA A 182 1.62 -6.42 5.58
C ALA A 182 0.86 -7.76 5.57
N ASP A 183 -0.19 -7.91 4.76
CA ASP A 183 -1.01 -9.12 4.65
C ASP A 183 -1.53 -9.66 5.99
N LEU A 184 -1.78 -8.75 6.95
CA LEU A 184 -2.34 -9.11 8.24
C LEU A 184 -3.79 -9.60 8.08
N ALA A 185 -4.20 -10.52 8.93
CA ALA A 185 -5.59 -10.94 9.02
C ALA A 185 -6.34 -10.11 10.07
N ASP A 186 -7.68 -10.05 9.95
CA ASP A 186 -8.53 -9.59 11.04
C ASP A 186 -8.33 -10.44 12.29
N GLU A 187 -8.14 -9.80 13.44
CA GLU A 187 -8.07 -10.48 14.73
C GLU A 187 -9.44 -10.59 15.43
N TYR A 188 -10.50 -10.00 14.84
CA TYR A 188 -11.88 -10.37 15.13
C TYR A 188 -12.34 -11.49 14.18
N TRP A 189 -13.45 -12.17 14.52
CA TRP A 189 -13.96 -13.22 13.63
C TRP A 189 -14.78 -12.61 12.49
N ALA A 190 -14.17 -12.48 11.33
CA ALA A 190 -14.82 -11.98 10.11
C ALA A 190 -15.62 -13.06 9.35
N GLY A 191 -15.52 -14.33 9.77
CA GLY A 191 -16.17 -15.48 9.14
C GLY A 191 -15.17 -16.48 8.56
N ALA A 192 -15.62 -17.74 8.42
CA ALA A 192 -14.75 -18.86 7.99
C ALA A 192 -14.12 -18.64 6.60
N GLN A 193 -14.79 -17.89 5.72
CA GLN A 193 -14.31 -17.59 4.37
C GLN A 193 -13.10 -16.64 4.35
N TYR A 194 -12.86 -15.91 5.45
CA TYR A 194 -11.73 -14.99 5.59
C TYR A 194 -10.61 -15.53 6.47
N ALA A 195 -10.89 -16.64 7.20
CA ALA A 195 -9.89 -17.28 8.05
C ALA A 195 -8.79 -17.93 7.19
N ARG A 196 -7.55 -17.55 7.44
CA ARG A 196 -6.37 -18.05 6.72
C ARG A 196 -5.13 -18.00 7.59
N GLU A 197 -4.13 -18.77 7.23
CA GLU A 197 -2.80 -18.60 7.80
C GLU A 197 -2.24 -17.23 7.39
N ALA A 198 -1.95 -16.39 8.38
CA ALA A 198 -1.33 -15.07 8.23
C ALA A 198 -0.27 -14.87 9.32
N ILE A 199 0.47 -13.77 9.29
CA ILE A 199 1.45 -13.46 10.35
C ILE A 199 0.79 -13.48 11.73
N ASN A 200 -0.42 -12.91 11.82
CA ASN A 200 -1.19 -12.75 13.06
C ASN A 200 -2.42 -13.67 13.16
N MET A 201 -2.51 -14.73 12.36
CA MET A 201 -3.57 -15.73 12.44
C MET A 201 -3.03 -17.14 12.11
N THR A 202 -3.40 -18.15 12.88
CA THR A 202 -2.94 -19.55 12.67
C THR A 202 -3.89 -20.58 13.27
N GLN A 203 -3.79 -21.82 12.79
CA GLN A 203 -4.33 -23.01 13.43
C GLN A 203 -3.25 -23.81 14.18
N GLU A 204 -1.98 -23.39 14.11
CA GLU A 204 -0.88 -24.06 14.80
C GLU A 204 -0.94 -23.85 16.31
N THR A 205 -0.85 -24.92 17.08
CA THR A 205 -0.85 -24.92 18.54
C THR A 205 0.46 -25.42 19.15
N ASN A 206 1.35 -26.00 18.33
CA ASN A 206 2.68 -26.35 18.76
C ASN A 206 3.54 -25.09 18.86
N LEU A 207 3.94 -24.75 20.09
CA LEU A 207 4.70 -23.53 20.36
C LEU A 207 6.04 -23.47 19.65
N GLU A 208 6.66 -24.62 19.32
CA GLU A 208 7.93 -24.65 18.56
C GLU A 208 7.75 -24.25 17.09
N LEU A 209 6.55 -24.47 16.55
CA LEU A 209 6.19 -24.18 15.16
C LEU A 209 5.39 -22.88 15.01
N LEU A 210 5.00 -22.27 16.14
CA LEU A 210 4.21 -21.06 16.18
C LEU A 210 4.96 -19.91 15.50
N LYS A 211 4.29 -19.21 14.56
CA LYS A 211 4.90 -18.10 13.80
C LYS A 211 5.46 -17.02 14.71
N TRP A 212 4.74 -16.68 15.79
CA TRP A 212 5.14 -15.67 16.78
C TRP A 212 5.72 -16.25 18.06
N ARG A 213 6.39 -17.41 17.97
CA ARG A 213 7.00 -18.09 19.14
C ARG A 213 8.02 -17.22 19.88
N ASN A 214 8.70 -16.32 19.16
CA ASN A 214 9.70 -15.42 19.73
C ASN A 214 9.09 -14.39 20.70
N TRP A 215 7.81 -14.09 20.52
CA TRP A 215 7.04 -13.17 21.35
C TRP A 215 6.18 -13.88 22.41
N TYR A 216 6.03 -15.19 22.30
CA TYR A 216 5.12 -15.94 23.16
C TYR A 216 5.46 -15.79 24.65
N GLY A 217 4.52 -15.27 25.43
CA GLY A 217 4.68 -14.97 26.85
C GLY A 217 5.23 -13.57 27.14
N ASP A 218 5.61 -12.80 26.13
CA ASP A 218 6.06 -11.41 26.24
C ASP A 218 4.97 -10.47 25.70
N MET A 219 4.87 -9.25 26.28
CA MET A 219 3.96 -8.17 25.81
C MET A 219 2.52 -8.65 25.60
N ASP A 220 2.02 -9.51 26.47
CA ASP A 220 0.69 -10.14 26.39
C ASP A 220 0.45 -10.94 25.09
N ILE A 221 1.52 -11.33 24.38
CA ILE A 221 1.42 -12.21 23.23
C ILE A 221 1.20 -13.65 23.70
N GLY A 222 0.18 -14.27 23.16
CA GLY A 222 -0.23 -15.63 23.51
C GLY A 222 -0.83 -16.38 22.34
N LEU A 223 -1.70 -17.32 22.65
CA LEU A 223 -2.48 -18.10 21.69
C LEU A 223 -3.95 -17.98 22.06
N TYR A 224 -4.63 -17.00 21.47
CA TYR A 224 -6.01 -16.65 21.81
C TYR A 224 -6.97 -17.12 20.72
N SER A 225 -7.83 -18.08 21.06
CA SER A 225 -8.82 -18.60 20.13
C SER A 225 -9.93 -17.56 19.83
N HIS A 226 -10.52 -17.66 18.66
CA HIS A 226 -11.77 -16.99 18.36
C HIS A 226 -12.94 -17.75 19.01
N ALA A 227 -13.86 -17.04 19.65
CA ALA A 227 -15.00 -17.66 20.32
C ALA A 227 -15.89 -18.43 19.35
N GLU A 228 -16.06 -17.88 18.13
CA GLU A 228 -16.89 -18.42 17.06
C GLU A 228 -16.20 -19.58 16.31
N SER A 229 -14.86 -19.67 16.38
CA SER A 229 -14.06 -20.71 15.73
C SER A 229 -12.82 -21.05 16.56
N PRO A 230 -12.93 -21.95 17.55
CA PRO A 230 -11.86 -22.23 18.50
C PRO A 230 -10.59 -22.86 17.90
N SER A 231 -10.62 -23.26 16.63
CA SER A 231 -9.46 -23.81 15.91
C SER A 231 -8.57 -22.76 15.26
N TRP A 232 -8.98 -21.50 15.30
CA TRP A 232 -8.20 -20.38 14.81
C TRP A 232 -7.76 -19.49 15.96
N TYR A 233 -6.52 -19.04 15.91
CA TYR A 233 -5.85 -18.31 16.98
C TYR A 233 -5.25 -17.02 16.46
N ARG A 234 -5.22 -16.00 17.33
CA ARG A 234 -4.57 -14.70 17.15
C ARG A 234 -3.54 -14.48 18.26
N PRO A 235 -2.56 -13.58 18.05
CA PRO A 235 -1.45 -13.39 19.01
C PRO A 235 -1.84 -12.56 20.23
N HIS A 236 -2.82 -11.66 20.11
CA HIS A 236 -3.15 -10.69 21.16
C HIS A 236 -4.65 -10.50 21.33
N GLN A 237 -5.06 -9.99 22.52
CA GLN A 237 -6.47 -9.71 22.77
C GLN A 237 -6.89 -8.29 22.37
N TYR A 238 -5.95 -7.36 22.38
CA TYR A 238 -6.16 -5.92 22.10
C TYR A 238 -5.17 -5.46 21.05
N CYS A 239 -5.61 -5.36 19.81
CA CYS A 239 -4.80 -5.02 18.66
C CYS A 239 -5.65 -4.18 17.69
N LEU A 240 -5.05 -3.25 16.94
CA LEU A 240 -5.75 -2.49 15.90
C LEU A 240 -6.42 -3.39 14.86
N MET A 241 -5.83 -4.57 14.58
CA MET A 241 -6.45 -5.56 13.69
C MET A 241 -7.70 -6.23 14.28
N ARG A 242 -8.08 -5.85 15.51
CA ARG A 242 -9.29 -6.32 16.18
C ARG A 242 -10.23 -5.20 16.59
N TYR A 243 -9.68 -4.12 17.12
CA TYR A 243 -10.44 -2.98 17.67
C TYR A 243 -9.79 -1.69 17.26
N LEU A 244 -10.56 -0.75 16.73
CA LEU A 244 -10.12 0.62 16.57
C LEU A 244 -9.81 1.23 17.95
N GLY A 245 -8.86 2.18 17.99
CA GLY A 245 -8.38 2.79 19.23
C GLY A 245 -7.25 2.00 19.92
N GLU A 246 -6.95 0.79 19.49
CA GLU A 246 -5.85 -0.01 20.01
C GLU A 246 -4.60 0.10 19.12
N PRO A 247 -3.39 -0.03 19.68
CA PRO A 247 -2.18 -0.10 18.88
C PRO A 247 -2.05 -1.44 18.13
N PHE A 248 -1.21 -1.49 17.11
CA PHE A 248 -0.75 -2.78 16.56
C PHE A 248 0.00 -3.57 17.65
N CYS A 249 -0.34 -4.84 17.85
CA CYS A 249 0.40 -5.72 18.77
C CYS A 249 1.83 -5.99 18.26
N ALA A 250 2.67 -6.60 19.11
CA ALA A 250 4.08 -6.86 18.76
C ALA A 250 4.24 -7.68 17.48
N VAL A 251 3.39 -8.70 17.28
CA VAL A 251 3.41 -9.57 16.09
C VAL A 251 3.02 -8.80 14.84
N CYS A 252 1.97 -7.98 14.89
CA CYS A 252 1.56 -7.15 13.76
C CYS A 252 2.62 -6.10 13.41
N ARG A 253 3.25 -5.48 14.43
CA ARG A 253 4.36 -4.55 14.20
C ARG A 253 5.57 -5.22 13.55
N GLU A 254 5.94 -6.43 14.01
CA GLU A 254 7.02 -7.21 13.38
C GLU A 254 6.73 -7.46 11.90
N GLY A 255 5.52 -7.93 11.56
CA GLY A 255 5.12 -8.16 10.17
C GLY A 255 5.16 -6.89 9.29
N ILE A 256 4.74 -5.75 9.84
CA ILE A 256 4.85 -4.45 9.15
C ILE A 256 6.33 -4.09 8.93
N ILE A 257 7.20 -4.25 9.93
CA ILE A 257 8.64 -3.96 9.83
C ILE A 257 9.32 -4.87 8.81
N GLU A 258 9.00 -6.17 8.81
CA GLU A 258 9.53 -7.11 7.80
C GLU A 258 9.13 -6.67 6.38
N THR A 259 7.89 -6.22 6.20
CA THR A 259 7.41 -5.70 4.91
C THR A 259 8.15 -4.42 4.51
N ILE A 260 8.39 -3.49 5.43
CA ILE A 260 9.19 -2.28 5.17
C ILE A 260 10.58 -2.66 4.64
N TYR A 261 11.29 -3.57 5.32
CA TYR A 261 12.62 -4.00 4.87
C TYR A 261 12.61 -4.86 3.60
N ALA A 262 11.50 -5.51 3.28
CA ALA A 262 11.35 -6.25 2.03
C ALA A 262 11.12 -5.33 0.81
N GLN A 263 10.48 -4.18 1.02
CA GLN A 263 10.14 -3.25 -0.06
C GLN A 263 11.14 -2.09 -0.20
N ALA A 264 11.56 -1.50 0.92
CA ALA A 264 12.49 -0.39 0.89
C ALA A 264 13.94 -0.86 0.75
N ASN A 265 14.73 -0.15 -0.06
CA ASN A 265 16.17 -0.32 -0.08
C ASN A 265 16.82 0.58 0.97
N PRO A 266 17.31 0.06 2.10
CA PRO A 266 17.94 0.88 3.13
C PRO A 266 19.27 1.48 2.69
N PHE A 267 19.93 0.91 1.68
CA PHE A 267 21.22 1.39 1.17
C PHE A 267 21.03 2.51 0.15
N ARG A 268 21.31 3.74 0.55
CA ARG A 268 21.17 4.94 -0.27
C ARG A 268 22.30 5.10 -1.27
N TYR A 269 23.52 4.89 -0.81
CA TYR A 269 24.72 4.94 -1.64
C TYR A 269 25.89 4.22 -0.96
N TYR A 270 26.88 3.85 -1.73
CA TYR A 270 28.19 3.42 -1.25
C TYR A 270 29.30 4.02 -2.11
N GLU A 271 30.41 4.37 -1.46
CA GLU A 271 31.61 4.89 -2.09
C GLU A 271 32.83 4.10 -1.63
N PRO A 272 33.74 3.80 -2.54
CA PRO A 272 33.65 3.97 -3.98
C PRO A 272 32.70 2.92 -4.60
N GLY A 273 32.03 3.28 -5.71
CA GLY A 273 31.08 2.42 -6.43
C GLY A 273 31.73 1.30 -7.26
N ILE A 274 32.99 0.98 -7.00
CA ILE A 274 33.76 -0.08 -7.69
C ILE A 274 34.06 -1.24 -6.74
N THR A 275 34.04 -2.45 -7.26
CA THR A 275 34.22 -3.68 -6.47
C THR A 275 35.67 -4.18 -6.44
N THR A 276 36.54 -3.58 -7.25
CA THR A 276 37.97 -3.98 -7.34
C THR A 276 38.85 -2.75 -7.31
N PHE A 277 39.89 -2.78 -6.48
CA PHE A 277 40.88 -1.71 -6.32
C PHE A 277 42.26 -2.22 -6.65
N GLU A 278 43.07 -1.39 -7.32
CA GLU A 278 44.50 -1.60 -7.37
C GLU A 278 45.12 -1.08 -6.07
N MET A 279 46.00 -1.87 -5.47
CA MET A 279 46.75 -1.45 -4.29
C MET A 279 47.62 -0.25 -4.67
N SER A 280 47.29 0.91 -4.14
CA SER A 280 48.12 2.12 -4.26
C SER A 280 48.66 2.52 -2.89
N SER A 281 49.61 3.48 -2.85
CA SER A 281 50.07 4.06 -1.61
C SER A 281 49.10 4.99 -0.92
N GLU A 282 47.96 5.26 -1.55
CA GLU A 282 46.89 6.12 -1.02
C GLU A 282 45.86 5.32 -0.23
N SER A 283 45.37 5.91 0.86
CA SER A 283 44.31 5.32 1.65
C SER A 283 42.97 5.40 0.86
N VAL A 284 42.21 4.30 0.88
CA VAL A 284 40.83 4.28 0.32
C VAL A 284 39.84 4.47 1.46
N VAL A 285 38.94 5.43 1.31
CA VAL A 285 37.85 5.70 2.27
C VAL A 285 36.60 5.05 1.76
N PHE A 286 36.03 4.14 2.54
CA PHE A 286 34.71 3.54 2.25
C PHE A 286 33.63 4.31 2.98
N LYS A 287 32.55 4.64 2.28
CA LYS A 287 31.38 5.27 2.84
C LYS A 287 30.13 4.51 2.42
N ILE A 288 29.15 4.47 3.31
CA ILE A 288 27.83 3.91 3.03
C ILE A 288 26.77 4.84 3.64
N GLY A 289 25.77 5.19 2.84
CA GLY A 289 24.55 5.85 3.30
C GLY A 289 23.47 4.82 3.56
N ILE A 290 22.91 4.79 4.77
CA ILE A 290 21.89 3.84 5.17
C ILE A 290 20.71 4.61 5.77
N THR A 291 19.50 4.28 5.32
CA THR A 291 18.27 4.66 6.02
C THR A 291 18.07 3.71 7.20
N HIS A 292 17.76 4.24 8.34
CA HIS A 292 17.50 3.47 9.56
C HIS A 292 16.30 4.04 10.33
N PRO A 293 15.60 3.24 11.14
CA PRO A 293 14.49 3.74 11.97
C PRO A 293 15.01 4.75 13.01
N GLU A 294 14.14 5.62 13.50
CA GLU A 294 14.44 6.62 14.53
C GLU A 294 13.60 6.37 15.81
N PRO A 295 14.23 6.18 16.97
CA PRO A 295 15.67 6.04 17.19
C PRO A 295 16.20 4.70 16.67
N THR A 296 17.44 4.69 16.20
CA THR A 296 18.07 3.47 15.70
C THR A 296 18.83 2.72 16.78
N SER A 297 18.71 1.37 16.75
CA SER A 297 19.61 0.47 17.46
C SER A 297 20.56 -0.29 16.52
N MET A 298 20.56 0.10 15.22
CA MET A 298 21.41 -0.57 14.22
C MET A 298 22.87 -0.16 14.38
N GLU A 299 23.76 -1.13 14.32
CA GLU A 299 25.21 -0.93 14.31
C GLU A 299 25.76 -1.23 12.93
N ARG A 300 26.81 -0.48 12.53
CA ARG A 300 27.57 -0.70 11.29
C ARG A 300 28.91 -1.32 11.64
N LEU A 301 29.14 -2.53 11.15
CA LEU A 301 30.39 -3.24 11.34
C LEU A 301 31.10 -3.37 9.99
N TRP A 302 32.42 -3.04 9.98
CA TRP A 302 33.25 -3.17 8.79
C TRP A 302 34.20 -4.35 8.96
N TYR A 303 34.24 -5.23 7.99
CA TYR A 303 35.11 -6.38 8.01
C TYR A 303 36.13 -6.28 6.87
N LEU A 304 37.39 -6.53 7.18
CA LEU A 304 38.50 -6.72 6.22
C LEU A 304 39.03 -8.15 6.37
N ASN A 305 38.83 -8.98 5.34
CA ASN A 305 39.22 -10.41 5.40
C ASN A 305 38.64 -11.13 6.62
N ASP A 306 37.35 -10.93 6.88
CA ASP A 306 36.59 -11.48 8.02
C ASP A 306 37.04 -11.02 9.41
N VAL A 307 37.86 -9.97 9.48
CA VAL A 307 38.33 -9.34 10.72
C VAL A 307 37.61 -7.99 10.90
N LEU A 308 36.98 -7.78 12.08
CA LEU A 308 36.28 -6.55 12.47
C LEU A 308 37.28 -5.40 12.66
#